data_ba45e38d960531d34a14f7d28e61f621
#
_entry.id   ba45e38d960531d34a14f7d28e61f621
#
_cell.length_a   1.000
_cell.length_b   1.000
_cell.length_c   1.000
_cell.angle_alpha   90.00
_cell.angle_beta   90.00
_cell.angle_gamma   90.00
#
_symmetry.space_group_name_H-M   'P 1'
#
loop_
_entity.id
_entity.type
_entity.pdbx_description
1 polymer ?
#
loop_
_entity_poly.entity_id
_entity_poly.type
_entity_poly.pdbx_seq_one_letter_code
_entity_poly.pdbx_strand_id
1 'polypeptide(L)'
;KIIHSNWWIVPMVRKRWNSLISGNENQTYEEYMMTKILHNEKKLKLLSIGSGVCSHELKLAEYNNFEEVVCVDLAQNRLNEAKEVALSKGHKNMHFVCADFFKHHFKNEYYDIVFFHQSLHHFKHVEHLLTTKISNCLKPNGKVVINEFVGPSRMQLPKNQIKAINKALKIIPKQFRSRFKTGQVKNNFYGSGILRMILADPSECIDSANILPSLHKYFNPIVEKGFGGDILMHVLKDISHHFVDTDQEKEKILNALFEFEDNYLKSNKSDFVFGIYQKK
;
A
#
# COMPACT_ATOMS: atom_id res chain seq x y z
N LYS A 1 -20.05 -9.58 -4.69
CA LYS A 1 -19.67 -10.88 -4.07
C LYS A 1 -18.29 -10.75 -3.44
N ILE A 2 -18.16 -11.05 -2.13
CA ILE A 2 -16.85 -11.04 -1.44
C ILE A 2 -16.10 -12.28 -1.91
N ILE A 3 -14.87 -12.07 -2.42
CA ILE A 3 -13.98 -13.15 -2.89
C ILE A 3 -12.79 -13.40 -1.95
N HIS A 4 -12.47 -12.43 -1.07
CA HIS A 4 -11.48 -12.54 -0.02
C HIS A 4 -11.87 -11.68 1.19
N SER A 5 -11.32 -12.01 2.34
CA SER A 5 -11.61 -11.33 3.61
C SER A 5 -10.32 -10.74 4.18
N ASN A 6 -9.96 -9.58 3.63
CA ASN A 6 -8.82 -8.78 4.05
C ASN A 6 -9.30 -7.40 4.54
N TRP A 7 -8.49 -6.73 5.35
CA TRP A 7 -8.86 -5.50 6.04
C TRP A 7 -9.27 -4.33 5.12
N TRP A 8 -8.73 -4.28 3.89
CA TRP A 8 -9.07 -3.22 2.92
C TRP A 8 -10.50 -3.30 2.35
N ILE A 9 -11.23 -4.41 2.54
CA ILE A 9 -12.62 -4.49 2.11
C ILE A 9 -13.58 -3.79 3.08
N VAL A 10 -13.13 -3.48 4.31
CA VAL A 10 -13.93 -2.83 5.35
C VAL A 10 -13.99 -1.32 5.09
N PRO A 11 -15.20 -0.75 4.83
CA PRO A 11 -15.31 0.68 4.49
C PRO A 11 -14.77 1.61 5.58
N MET A 12 -15.04 1.33 6.86
CA MET A 12 -14.55 2.13 7.98
C MET A 12 -13.01 2.12 8.10
N VAL A 13 -12.34 1.01 7.74
CA VAL A 13 -10.88 0.95 7.70
C VAL A 13 -10.34 1.88 6.62
N ARG A 14 -10.95 1.92 5.43
CA ARG A 14 -10.52 2.85 4.37
C ARG A 14 -10.74 4.31 4.76
N LYS A 15 -11.87 4.64 5.40
CA LYS A 15 -12.13 5.98 5.95
C LYS A 15 -11.08 6.37 6.97
N ARG A 16 -10.68 5.43 7.85
CA ARG A 16 -9.60 5.65 8.81
C ARG A 16 -8.26 5.94 8.11
N TRP A 17 -7.88 5.18 7.07
CA TRP A 17 -6.67 5.48 6.31
C TRP A 17 -6.70 6.87 5.70
N ASN A 18 -7.83 7.25 5.09
CA ASN A 18 -8.01 8.59 4.55
C ASN A 18 -7.80 9.66 5.63
N SER A 19 -8.43 9.50 6.81
CA SER A 19 -8.25 10.42 7.93
C SER A 19 -6.80 10.53 8.40
N LEU A 20 -6.09 9.41 8.51
CA LEU A 20 -4.69 9.39 8.95
C LEU A 20 -3.74 10.01 7.92
N ILE A 21 -4.02 9.86 6.63
CA ILE A 21 -3.17 10.39 5.54
C ILE A 21 -3.52 11.85 5.24
N SER A 22 -4.78 12.15 4.99
CA SER A 22 -5.24 13.45 4.48
C SER A 22 -5.84 14.39 5.54
N GLY A 23 -6.23 13.84 6.70
CA GLY A 23 -7.04 14.55 7.71
C GLY A 23 -8.54 14.54 7.41
N ASN A 24 -8.99 13.91 6.32
CA ASN A 24 -10.39 13.84 5.90
C ASN A 24 -10.77 12.41 5.50
N GLU A 25 -11.75 11.80 6.17
CA GLU A 25 -12.19 10.42 5.94
C GLU A 25 -12.72 10.15 4.52
N ASN A 26 -13.14 11.19 3.81
CA ASN A 26 -13.68 11.11 2.46
C ASN A 26 -12.67 11.44 1.36
N GLN A 27 -11.44 11.83 1.72
CA GLN A 27 -10.38 12.18 0.76
C GLN A 27 -9.34 11.07 0.68
N THR A 28 -9.26 10.40 -0.47
CA THR A 28 -8.26 9.36 -0.71
C THR A 28 -6.84 9.94 -0.80
N TYR A 29 -5.80 9.10 -0.63
CA TYR A 29 -4.41 9.55 -0.72
C TYR A 29 -4.06 10.07 -2.12
N GLU A 30 -4.65 9.51 -3.19
CA GLU A 30 -4.46 9.98 -4.55
C GLU A 30 -5.01 11.41 -4.69
N GLU A 31 -6.23 11.64 -4.21
CA GLU A 31 -6.84 12.97 -4.21
C GLU A 31 -6.05 13.96 -3.35
N TYR A 32 -5.62 13.55 -2.15
CA TYR A 32 -4.77 14.36 -1.28
C TYR A 32 -3.47 14.75 -1.98
N MET A 33 -2.77 13.79 -2.59
CA MET A 33 -1.55 14.03 -3.35
C MET A 33 -1.79 15.05 -4.48
N MET A 34 -2.84 14.86 -5.26
CA MET A 34 -3.10 15.70 -6.43
C MET A 34 -3.61 17.09 -6.08
N THR A 35 -4.42 17.23 -5.02
CA THR A 35 -5.07 18.52 -4.68
C THR A 35 -4.29 19.36 -3.67
N LYS A 36 -3.41 18.74 -2.88
CA LYS A 36 -2.65 19.45 -1.84
C LYS A 36 -1.15 19.53 -2.12
N ILE A 37 -0.56 18.49 -2.74
CA ILE A 37 0.89 18.42 -2.90
C ILE A 37 1.32 18.76 -4.33
N LEU A 38 0.67 18.19 -5.33
CA LEU A 38 1.03 18.32 -6.75
C LEU A 38 0.09 19.24 -7.54
N HIS A 39 -0.77 20.01 -6.86
CA HIS A 39 -1.85 20.79 -7.50
C HIS A 39 -1.34 21.81 -8.54
N ASN A 40 -0.15 22.37 -8.36
CA ASN A 40 0.47 23.32 -9.28
C ASN A 40 1.36 22.67 -10.34
N GLU A 41 1.69 21.38 -10.20
CA GLU A 41 2.56 20.68 -11.14
C GLU A 41 1.76 20.23 -12.37
N LYS A 42 2.34 20.41 -13.56
CA LYS A 42 1.71 20.08 -14.85
C LYS A 42 2.69 19.34 -15.74
N LYS A 43 2.16 18.61 -16.73
CA LYS A 43 2.93 17.80 -17.69
C LYS A 43 3.86 16.80 -17.01
N LEU A 44 3.39 16.23 -15.91
CA LEU A 44 4.13 15.24 -15.14
C LEU A 44 4.20 13.92 -15.92
N LYS A 45 5.35 13.27 -15.86
CA LYS A 45 5.58 11.91 -16.35
C LYS A 45 5.73 10.97 -15.17
N LEU A 46 4.82 10.02 -15.06
CA LEU A 46 4.76 9.06 -13.97
C LEU A 46 5.16 7.65 -14.46
N LEU A 47 6.03 7.00 -13.73
CA LEU A 47 6.36 5.58 -13.87
C LEU A 47 5.83 4.81 -12.67
N SER A 48 4.84 3.95 -12.87
CA SER A 48 4.33 3.04 -11.84
C SER A 48 4.92 1.66 -12.00
N ILE A 49 5.45 1.09 -10.92
CA ILE A 49 6.18 -0.18 -10.91
C ILE A 49 5.44 -1.21 -10.06
N GLY A 50 5.11 -2.37 -10.67
CA GLY A 50 4.25 -3.38 -10.05
C GLY A 50 2.79 -2.91 -9.99
N SER A 51 2.32 -2.30 -11.08
CA SER A 51 1.02 -1.60 -11.15
C SER A 51 -0.21 -2.53 -11.13
N GLY A 52 -0.04 -3.82 -11.36
CA GLY A 52 -1.13 -4.79 -11.37
C GLY A 52 -2.23 -4.41 -12.35
N VAL A 53 -3.46 -4.25 -11.86
CA VAL A 53 -4.63 -3.78 -12.64
C VAL A 53 -4.73 -2.27 -12.74
N CYS A 54 -3.72 -1.53 -12.32
CA CYS A 54 -3.58 -0.08 -12.43
C CYS A 54 -4.75 0.73 -11.83
N SER A 55 -5.42 0.23 -10.79
CA SER A 55 -6.60 0.90 -10.24
C SER A 55 -6.31 2.29 -9.64
N HIS A 56 -5.09 2.51 -9.15
CA HIS A 56 -4.63 3.79 -8.60
C HIS A 56 -4.13 4.73 -9.69
N GLU A 57 -3.41 4.20 -10.68
CA GLU A 57 -2.92 4.93 -11.84
C GLU A 57 -4.07 5.43 -12.71
N LEU A 58 -5.15 4.65 -12.86
CA LEU A 58 -6.37 5.06 -13.55
C LEU A 58 -7.04 6.25 -12.87
N LYS A 59 -7.06 6.31 -11.53
CA LYS A 59 -7.54 7.48 -10.79
C LYS A 59 -6.63 8.69 -10.97
N LEU A 60 -5.30 8.47 -10.94
CA LEU A 60 -4.34 9.54 -11.17
C LEU A 60 -4.44 10.11 -12.59
N ALA A 61 -4.69 9.27 -13.58
CA ALA A 61 -4.86 9.69 -14.97
C ALA A 61 -6.11 10.55 -15.21
N GLU A 62 -7.08 10.57 -14.30
CA GLU A 62 -8.23 11.47 -14.35
C GLU A 62 -7.85 12.95 -14.10
N TYR A 63 -6.66 13.20 -13.52
CA TYR A 63 -6.16 14.55 -13.29
C TYR A 63 -5.37 15.07 -14.50
N ASN A 64 -5.66 16.31 -14.93
CA ASN A 64 -4.97 16.97 -16.06
C ASN A 64 -3.50 17.39 -15.74
N ASN A 65 -2.90 16.75 -14.75
CA ASN A 65 -1.52 17.02 -14.34
C ASN A 65 -0.52 16.17 -15.11
N PHE A 66 -0.95 15.01 -15.64
CA PHE A 66 -0.06 14.03 -16.25
C PHE A 66 -0.04 14.12 -17.78
N GLU A 67 1.15 14.30 -18.34
CA GLU A 67 1.42 14.14 -19.77
C GLU A 67 1.52 12.66 -20.14
N GLU A 68 2.12 11.86 -19.26
CA GLU A 68 2.36 10.44 -19.47
C GLU A 68 2.26 9.66 -18.16
N VAL A 69 1.60 8.51 -18.20
CA VAL A 69 1.53 7.53 -17.11
C VAL A 69 1.95 6.17 -17.66
N VAL A 70 3.14 5.70 -17.28
CA VAL A 70 3.66 4.39 -17.68
C VAL A 70 3.45 3.39 -16.57
N CYS A 71 2.69 2.33 -16.83
CA CYS A 71 2.38 1.26 -15.90
C CYS A 71 3.19 0.02 -16.25
N VAL A 72 3.99 -0.49 -15.33
CA VAL A 72 4.87 -1.65 -15.52
C VAL A 72 4.47 -2.78 -14.58
N ASP A 73 4.23 -3.96 -15.15
CA ASP A 73 3.95 -5.18 -14.37
C ASP A 73 4.45 -6.42 -15.11
N LEU A 74 4.62 -7.53 -14.40
CA LEU A 74 4.96 -8.83 -14.99
C LEU A 74 3.73 -9.56 -15.56
N ALA A 75 2.53 -9.20 -15.10
CA ALA A 75 1.29 -9.89 -15.42
C ALA A 75 0.58 -9.24 -16.62
N GLN A 76 0.85 -9.72 -17.83
CA GLN A 76 0.26 -9.20 -19.08
C GLN A 76 -1.28 -9.16 -19.06
N ASN A 77 -1.93 -10.17 -18.48
CA ASN A 77 -3.39 -10.22 -18.39
C ASN A 77 -3.96 -9.04 -17.56
N ARG A 78 -3.31 -8.68 -16.43
CA ARG A 78 -3.71 -7.55 -15.61
C ARG A 78 -3.54 -6.21 -16.32
N LEU A 79 -2.44 -6.07 -17.07
CA LEU A 79 -2.19 -4.87 -17.88
C LEU A 79 -3.20 -4.76 -19.03
N ASN A 80 -3.63 -5.88 -19.64
CA ASN A 80 -4.66 -5.87 -20.65
C ASN A 80 -6.01 -5.40 -20.10
N GLU A 81 -6.43 -5.90 -18.93
CA GLU A 81 -7.63 -5.44 -18.24
C GLU A 81 -7.56 -3.92 -17.96
N ALA A 82 -6.42 -3.45 -17.44
CA ALA A 82 -6.20 -2.02 -17.17
C ALA A 82 -6.26 -1.17 -18.45
N LYS A 83 -5.70 -1.67 -19.56
CA LYS A 83 -5.72 -1.00 -20.85
C LYS A 83 -7.14 -0.84 -21.39
N GLU A 84 -7.97 -1.88 -21.28
CA GLU A 84 -9.39 -1.82 -21.68
C GLU A 84 -10.14 -0.75 -20.87
N VAL A 85 -9.93 -0.71 -19.54
CA VAL A 85 -10.53 0.31 -18.69
C VAL A 85 -10.04 1.71 -19.05
N ALA A 86 -8.73 1.90 -19.27
CA ALA A 86 -8.15 3.18 -19.67
C ALA A 86 -8.75 3.68 -20.98
N LEU A 87 -8.87 2.80 -21.99
CA LEU A 87 -9.49 3.13 -23.27
C LEU A 87 -10.96 3.52 -23.12
N SER A 88 -11.72 2.78 -22.32
CA SER A 88 -13.15 3.08 -22.07
C SER A 88 -13.36 4.43 -21.37
N LYS A 89 -12.39 4.88 -20.55
CA LYS A 89 -12.37 6.19 -19.89
C LYS A 89 -11.73 7.30 -20.73
N GLY A 90 -11.17 7.00 -21.89
CA GLY A 90 -10.54 7.97 -22.78
C GLY A 90 -9.12 8.41 -22.34
N HIS A 91 -8.45 7.66 -21.48
CA HIS A 91 -7.09 7.94 -21.02
C HIS A 91 -6.05 7.57 -22.08
N LYS A 92 -5.76 8.51 -23.00
CA LYS A 92 -4.82 8.31 -24.11
C LYS A 92 -3.34 8.42 -23.69
N ASN A 93 -3.07 8.97 -22.52
CA ASN A 93 -1.73 9.21 -21.97
C ASN A 93 -1.22 8.06 -21.10
N MET A 94 -1.95 6.94 -21.00
CA MET A 94 -1.52 5.76 -20.26
C MET A 94 -0.86 4.73 -21.19
N HIS A 95 0.29 4.22 -20.77
CA HIS A 95 1.08 3.21 -21.46
C HIS A 95 1.31 2.01 -20.56
N PHE A 96 1.18 0.80 -21.12
CA PHE A 96 1.25 -0.45 -20.36
C PHE A 96 2.42 -1.30 -20.89
N VAL A 97 3.37 -1.61 -20.00
CA VAL A 97 4.61 -2.30 -20.31
C VAL A 97 4.69 -3.59 -19.49
N CYS A 98 4.54 -4.73 -20.16
CA CYS A 98 4.78 -6.03 -19.55
C CYS A 98 6.27 -6.33 -19.56
N ALA A 99 6.95 -6.12 -18.44
CA ALA A 99 8.37 -6.31 -18.34
C ALA A 99 8.84 -6.60 -16.91
N ASP A 100 9.93 -7.35 -16.80
CA ASP A 100 10.74 -7.40 -15.60
C ASP A 100 11.49 -6.06 -15.46
N PHE A 101 11.15 -5.30 -14.41
CA PHE A 101 11.71 -3.98 -14.17
C PHE A 101 13.24 -3.99 -14.12
N PHE A 102 13.87 -5.04 -13.61
CA PHE A 102 15.32 -5.14 -13.53
C PHE A 102 15.99 -5.33 -14.90
N LYS A 103 15.30 -5.95 -15.84
CA LYS A 103 15.83 -6.25 -17.19
C LYS A 103 15.46 -5.19 -18.21
N HIS A 104 14.39 -4.43 -17.97
CA HIS A 104 13.95 -3.39 -18.89
C HIS A 104 14.79 -2.11 -18.72
N HIS A 105 15.05 -1.43 -19.84
CA HIS A 105 15.75 -0.15 -19.85
C HIS A 105 14.74 0.99 -19.97
N PHE A 106 14.58 1.72 -18.88
CA PHE A 106 13.83 2.96 -18.86
C PHE A 106 14.73 4.14 -19.19
N LYS A 107 14.12 5.23 -19.72
CA LYS A 107 14.86 6.46 -20.02
C LYS A 107 15.43 7.07 -18.74
N ASN A 108 16.69 7.51 -18.82
CA ASN A 108 17.33 8.23 -17.72
C ASN A 108 16.77 9.65 -17.62
N GLU A 109 16.67 10.18 -16.39
CA GLU A 109 16.24 11.54 -16.07
C GLU A 109 14.96 11.95 -16.81
N TYR A 110 13.99 11.03 -16.88
CA TYR A 110 12.81 11.22 -17.71
C TYR A 110 11.52 11.38 -16.91
N TYR A 111 11.39 10.70 -15.79
CA TYR A 111 10.18 10.70 -14.99
C TYR A 111 10.23 11.74 -13.87
N ASP A 112 9.12 12.45 -13.68
CA ASP A 112 8.92 13.35 -12.55
C ASP A 112 8.56 12.59 -11.29
N ILE A 113 7.87 11.45 -11.45
CA ILE A 113 7.39 10.61 -10.35
C ILE A 113 7.66 9.15 -10.67
N VAL A 114 8.25 8.42 -9.72
CA VAL A 114 8.20 6.95 -9.65
C VAL A 114 7.27 6.56 -8.53
N PHE A 115 6.25 5.77 -8.85
CA PHE A 115 5.13 5.42 -7.98
C PHE A 115 5.12 3.93 -7.66
N PHE A 116 4.97 3.62 -6.37
CA PHE A 116 4.79 2.26 -5.84
C PHE A 116 3.54 2.21 -4.97
N HIS A 117 2.61 1.35 -5.33
CA HIS A 117 1.45 1.04 -4.51
C HIS A 117 1.44 -0.43 -4.16
N GLN A 118 1.77 -0.78 -2.91
CA GLN A 118 1.84 -2.16 -2.42
C GLN A 118 2.67 -3.07 -3.35
N SER A 119 3.81 -2.58 -3.80
CA SER A 119 4.67 -3.27 -4.76
C SER A 119 6.16 -3.22 -4.40
N LEU A 120 6.65 -2.13 -3.78
CA LEU A 120 8.07 -1.97 -3.44
C LEU A 120 8.57 -3.04 -2.45
N HIS A 121 7.69 -3.52 -1.55
CA HIS A 121 8.02 -4.56 -0.59
C HIS A 121 8.31 -5.94 -1.22
N HIS A 122 7.98 -6.15 -2.51
CA HIS A 122 8.37 -7.36 -3.26
C HIS A 122 9.80 -7.31 -3.82
N PHE A 123 10.47 -6.17 -3.75
CA PHE A 123 11.82 -6.03 -4.30
C PHE A 123 12.90 -6.38 -3.28
N LYS A 124 13.94 -7.11 -3.75
CA LYS A 124 15.16 -7.36 -2.99
C LYS A 124 16.10 -6.16 -3.10
N HIS A 125 16.96 -5.99 -2.09
CA HIS A 125 18.00 -4.97 -2.11
C HIS A 125 17.44 -3.58 -2.44
N VAL A 126 16.40 -3.17 -1.67
CA VAL A 126 15.65 -1.93 -1.90
C VAL A 126 16.58 -0.71 -1.97
N GLU A 127 17.62 -0.65 -1.13
CA GLU A 127 18.60 0.44 -1.18
C GLU A 127 19.28 0.53 -2.56
N HIS A 128 19.75 -0.59 -3.09
CA HIS A 128 20.37 -0.64 -4.42
C HIS A 128 19.37 -0.27 -5.53
N LEU A 129 18.14 -0.79 -5.46
CA LEU A 129 17.07 -0.43 -6.39
C LEU A 129 16.84 1.08 -6.44
N LEU A 130 16.66 1.71 -5.27
CA LEU A 130 16.39 3.14 -5.15
C LEU A 130 17.54 4.02 -5.64
N THR A 131 18.78 3.63 -5.34
CA THR A 131 19.99 4.44 -5.67
C THR A 131 20.44 4.30 -7.11
N THR A 132 20.15 3.17 -7.76
CA THR A 132 20.57 2.92 -9.16
C THR A 132 19.40 3.08 -10.12
N LYS A 133 18.49 2.11 -10.18
CA LYS A 133 17.42 2.08 -11.17
C LYS A 133 16.46 3.26 -11.03
N ILE A 134 15.96 3.50 -9.81
CA ILE A 134 14.95 4.54 -9.57
C ILE A 134 15.55 5.94 -9.70
N SER A 135 16.70 6.18 -9.06
CA SER A 135 17.39 7.48 -9.17
C SER A 135 17.79 7.81 -10.61
N ASN A 136 18.18 6.82 -11.41
CA ASN A 136 18.53 7.05 -12.81
C ASN A 136 17.30 7.41 -13.66
N CYS A 137 16.15 6.82 -13.41
CA CYS A 137 14.92 7.13 -14.15
C CYS A 137 14.34 8.51 -13.78
N LEU A 138 14.56 8.97 -12.54
CA LEU A 138 14.04 10.23 -12.04
C LEU A 138 14.82 11.42 -12.58
N LYS A 139 14.08 12.45 -13.00
CA LYS A 139 14.65 13.78 -13.26
C LYS A 139 15.34 14.34 -12.01
N PRO A 140 16.21 15.36 -12.15
CA PRO A 140 16.56 16.22 -11.03
C PRO A 140 15.30 16.73 -10.32
N ASN A 141 15.25 16.68 -8.99
CA ASN A 141 14.06 16.99 -8.17
C ASN A 141 12.86 16.05 -8.36
N GLY A 142 13.00 14.95 -9.11
CA GLY A 142 11.96 13.94 -9.24
C GLY A 142 11.61 13.29 -7.90
N LYS A 143 10.44 12.69 -7.81
CA LYS A 143 9.85 12.19 -6.56
C LYS A 143 9.62 10.69 -6.60
N VAL A 144 9.91 10.01 -5.51
CA VAL A 144 9.40 8.67 -5.23
C VAL A 144 8.14 8.82 -4.39
N VAL A 145 7.05 8.22 -4.84
CA VAL A 145 5.78 8.16 -4.12
C VAL A 145 5.50 6.72 -3.74
N ILE A 146 5.22 6.47 -2.47
CA ILE A 146 4.90 5.16 -1.95
C ILE A 146 3.55 5.16 -1.21
N ASN A 147 2.81 4.07 -1.34
CA ASN A 147 1.79 3.63 -0.40
C ASN A 147 2.10 2.16 -0.10
N GLU A 148 2.80 1.88 1.00
CA GLU A 148 3.54 0.63 1.17
C GLU A 148 3.49 0.06 2.56
N PHE A 149 3.62 -1.28 2.63
CA PHE A 149 4.05 -1.97 3.83
C PHE A 149 5.55 -1.77 4.02
N VAL A 150 5.92 -1.16 5.14
CA VAL A 150 7.31 -0.83 5.52
C VAL A 150 7.72 -1.50 6.84
N GLY A 151 6.89 -2.39 7.32
CA GLY A 151 7.10 -3.15 8.54
C GLY A 151 8.18 -4.24 8.41
N PRO A 152 8.27 -5.14 9.40
CA PRO A 152 9.32 -6.15 9.47
C PRO A 152 9.40 -7.03 8.22
N SER A 153 10.61 -7.20 7.69
CA SER A 153 10.85 -8.07 6.52
C SER A 153 10.27 -9.47 6.75
N ARG A 154 9.67 -10.02 5.67
CA ARG A 154 8.93 -11.30 5.73
C ARG A 154 7.79 -11.33 6.76
N MET A 155 7.28 -10.15 7.15
CA MET A 155 6.26 -10.01 8.20
C MET A 155 6.62 -10.82 9.47
N GLN A 156 7.92 -10.86 9.83
CA GLN A 156 8.37 -11.52 11.05
C GLN A 156 8.19 -10.56 12.23
N LEU A 157 6.95 -10.48 12.70
CA LEU A 157 6.53 -9.52 13.71
C LEU A 157 7.22 -9.76 15.07
N PRO A 158 7.56 -8.70 15.81
CA PRO A 158 8.05 -8.79 17.17
C PRO A 158 7.03 -9.47 18.10
N LYS A 159 7.53 -10.14 19.15
CA LYS A 159 6.66 -10.85 20.12
C LYS A 159 5.65 -9.92 20.82
N ASN A 160 6.04 -8.66 21.10
CA ASN A 160 5.15 -7.66 21.69
C ASN A 160 4.00 -7.28 20.76
N GLN A 161 4.24 -7.15 19.44
CA GLN A 161 3.20 -6.90 18.45
C GLN A 161 2.23 -8.08 18.34
N ILE A 162 2.74 -9.33 18.28
CA ILE A 162 1.90 -10.53 18.29
C ILE A 162 1.02 -10.58 19.54
N LYS A 163 1.56 -10.22 20.72
CA LYS A 163 0.77 -10.14 21.96
C LYS A 163 -0.31 -9.06 21.87
N ALA A 164 0.00 -7.89 21.31
CA ALA A 164 -0.96 -6.81 21.10
C ALA A 164 -2.08 -7.22 20.14
N ILE A 165 -1.75 -7.85 19.01
CA ILE A 165 -2.73 -8.40 18.06
C ILE A 165 -3.68 -9.38 18.76
N ASN A 166 -3.16 -10.26 19.58
CA ASN A 166 -4.00 -11.22 20.32
C ASN A 166 -4.88 -10.56 21.41
N LYS A 167 -4.43 -9.47 22.02
CA LYS A 167 -5.27 -8.66 22.92
C LYS A 167 -6.40 -7.98 22.14
N ALA A 168 -6.08 -7.36 21.01
CA ALA A 168 -7.06 -6.69 20.14
C ALA A 168 -8.09 -7.70 19.58
N LEU A 169 -7.67 -8.90 19.20
CA LEU A 169 -8.56 -9.95 18.70
C LEU A 169 -9.66 -10.31 19.72
N LYS A 170 -9.39 -10.19 21.03
CA LYS A 170 -10.37 -10.47 22.09
C LYS A 170 -11.46 -9.39 22.22
N ILE A 171 -11.26 -8.21 21.64
CA ILE A 171 -12.27 -7.15 21.56
C ILE A 171 -13.45 -7.62 20.67
N ILE A 172 -13.15 -8.45 19.67
CA ILE A 172 -14.15 -8.94 18.74
C ILE A 172 -14.93 -10.09 19.38
N PRO A 173 -16.28 -10.03 19.48
CA PRO A 173 -17.11 -11.16 19.92
C PRO A 173 -16.89 -12.42 19.08
N LYS A 174 -17.02 -13.59 19.68
CA LYS A 174 -16.72 -14.90 19.04
C LYS A 174 -17.52 -15.10 17.74
N GLN A 175 -18.76 -14.60 17.68
CA GLN A 175 -19.63 -14.68 16.51
C GLN A 175 -19.06 -14.00 15.25
N PHE A 176 -18.24 -12.97 15.41
CA PHE A 176 -17.59 -12.25 14.30
C PHE A 176 -16.14 -12.70 14.03
N ARG A 177 -15.71 -13.83 14.62
CA ARG A 177 -14.36 -14.38 14.44
C ARG A 177 -14.29 -15.61 13.55
N SER A 178 -15.40 -16.02 12.91
CA SER A 178 -15.37 -17.14 11.96
C SER A 178 -14.61 -16.75 10.70
N ARG A 179 -13.64 -17.57 10.28
CA ARG A 179 -12.81 -17.35 9.11
C ARG A 179 -13.58 -17.57 7.81
N PHE A 180 -13.43 -16.67 6.85
CA PHE A 180 -14.15 -16.67 5.58
C PHE A 180 -14.10 -17.99 4.80
N LYS A 181 -12.92 -18.61 4.70
CA LYS A 181 -12.75 -19.84 3.91
C LYS A 181 -13.09 -21.13 4.67
N THR A 182 -12.80 -21.16 5.98
CA THR A 182 -12.86 -22.41 6.76
C THR A 182 -14.01 -22.48 7.75
N GLY A 183 -14.66 -21.34 8.06
CA GLY A 183 -15.67 -21.24 9.12
C GLY A 183 -15.10 -21.39 10.55
N GLN A 184 -13.84 -21.76 10.70
CA GLN A 184 -13.21 -21.92 12.01
C GLN A 184 -13.05 -20.60 12.73
N VAL A 185 -13.27 -20.60 14.05
CA VAL A 185 -13.12 -19.39 14.88
C VAL A 185 -11.65 -19.01 15.01
N LYS A 186 -11.32 -17.75 14.68
CA LYS A 186 -10.00 -17.17 14.87
C LYS A 186 -9.78 -16.84 16.34
N ASN A 187 -9.14 -17.73 17.08
CA ASN A 187 -8.88 -17.57 18.51
C ASN A 187 -7.56 -16.86 18.80
N ASN A 188 -6.54 -17.13 17.97
CA ASN A 188 -5.19 -16.58 18.14
C ASN A 188 -4.54 -16.28 16.79
N PHE A 189 -3.55 -15.39 16.84
CA PHE A 189 -2.60 -15.12 15.79
C PHE A 189 -1.19 -15.48 16.28
N TYR A 190 -0.49 -16.31 15.53
CA TYR A 190 0.84 -16.85 15.89
C TYR A 190 1.99 -16.26 15.07
N GLY A 191 1.70 -15.25 14.23
CA GLY A 191 2.62 -14.70 13.25
C GLY A 191 2.45 -15.31 11.86
N SER A 192 3.21 -14.78 10.90
CA SER A 192 3.10 -15.19 9.49
C SER A 192 3.79 -16.52 9.18
N GLY A 193 4.83 -16.88 9.94
CA GLY A 193 5.62 -18.10 9.71
C GLY A 193 6.50 -17.98 8.47
N ILE A 194 7.83 -17.94 8.63
CA ILE A 194 8.76 -17.64 7.53
C ILE A 194 8.68 -18.63 6.37
N LEU A 195 8.65 -19.93 6.67
CA LEU A 195 8.57 -20.97 5.62
C LEU A 195 7.26 -20.87 4.85
N ARG A 196 6.15 -20.63 5.53
CA ARG A 196 4.85 -20.42 4.89
C ARG A 196 4.85 -19.20 3.96
N MET A 197 5.47 -18.09 4.39
CA MET A 197 5.60 -16.89 3.57
C MET A 197 6.39 -17.16 2.30
N ILE A 198 7.56 -17.80 2.41
CA ILE A 198 8.43 -18.11 1.28
C ILE A 198 7.75 -19.07 0.29
N LEU A 199 6.99 -20.05 0.78
CA LEU A 199 6.27 -21.01 -0.07
C LEU A 199 5.05 -20.39 -0.76
N ALA A 200 4.37 -19.44 -0.09
CA ALA A 200 3.18 -18.76 -0.65
C ALA A 200 3.57 -17.70 -1.68
N ASP A 201 4.55 -16.85 -1.36
CA ASP A 201 5.12 -15.84 -2.24
C ASP A 201 6.59 -15.58 -1.85
N PRO A 202 7.55 -16.05 -2.65
CA PRO A 202 8.97 -15.84 -2.38
C PRO A 202 9.41 -14.37 -2.36
N SER A 203 8.64 -13.45 -2.92
CA SER A 203 8.93 -12.02 -2.96
C SER A 203 8.27 -11.23 -1.84
N GLU A 204 7.22 -11.75 -1.19
CA GLU A 204 6.40 -11.05 -0.20
C GLU A 204 7.24 -10.47 0.95
N CYS A 205 7.22 -9.14 1.10
CA CYS A 205 7.89 -8.36 2.15
C CYS A 205 9.37 -8.72 2.34
N ILE A 206 10.09 -9.03 1.24
CA ILE A 206 11.43 -9.63 1.33
C ILE A 206 12.45 -8.68 1.96
N ASP A 207 12.30 -7.36 1.73
CA ASP A 207 13.23 -6.32 2.20
C ASP A 207 12.47 -5.07 2.71
N SER A 208 11.22 -5.24 3.13
CA SER A 208 10.32 -4.14 3.51
C SER A 208 10.86 -3.26 4.64
N ALA A 209 11.56 -3.83 5.62
CA ALA A 209 12.16 -3.08 6.72
C ALA A 209 13.21 -2.05 6.27
N ASN A 210 13.80 -2.22 5.09
CA ASN A 210 14.82 -1.32 4.54
C ASN A 210 14.22 -0.21 3.65
N ILE A 211 12.92 -0.19 3.40
CA ILE A 211 12.28 0.82 2.53
C ILE A 211 12.46 2.24 3.11
N LEU A 212 11.96 2.51 4.32
CA LEU A 212 12.07 3.84 4.92
C LEU A 212 13.51 4.25 5.21
N PRO A 213 14.37 3.39 5.80
CA PRO A 213 15.78 3.74 5.99
C PRO A 213 16.49 4.16 4.70
N SER A 214 16.23 3.46 3.59
CA SER A 214 16.82 3.77 2.29
C SER A 214 16.26 5.08 1.71
N LEU A 215 14.95 5.30 1.80
CA LEU A 215 14.33 6.55 1.37
C LEU A 215 14.87 7.75 2.16
N HIS A 216 14.95 7.67 3.47
CA HIS A 216 15.50 8.76 4.31
C HIS A 216 16.97 9.06 4.02
N LYS A 217 17.75 8.03 3.69
CA LYS A 217 19.18 8.18 3.38
C LYS A 217 19.42 8.94 2.06
N TYR A 218 18.63 8.64 1.03
CA TYR A 218 18.90 9.11 -0.35
C TYR A 218 17.90 10.12 -0.89
N PHE A 219 16.78 10.32 -0.21
CA PHE A 219 15.72 11.25 -0.61
C PHE A 219 15.34 12.15 0.55
N ASN A 220 14.75 13.31 0.25
CA ASN A 220 14.21 14.23 1.23
C ASN A 220 12.70 14.00 1.38
N PRO A 221 12.17 13.69 2.57
CA PRO A 221 10.74 13.51 2.76
C PRO A 221 10.00 14.84 2.60
N ILE A 222 8.99 14.89 1.71
CA ILE A 222 8.03 15.98 1.57
C ILE A 222 6.80 15.69 2.43
N VAL A 223 6.31 14.47 2.34
CA VAL A 223 5.18 13.94 3.13
C VAL A 223 5.54 12.54 3.57
N GLU A 224 5.27 12.22 4.83
CA GLU A 224 5.34 10.86 5.36
C GLU A 224 4.23 10.70 6.39
N LYS A 225 3.26 9.83 6.10
CA LYS A 225 2.08 9.56 6.91
C LYS A 225 1.93 8.07 7.18
N GLY A 226 2.15 7.66 8.42
CA GLY A 226 1.80 6.33 8.87
C GLY A 226 0.28 6.18 8.96
N PHE A 227 -0.27 5.06 8.46
CA PHE A 227 -1.70 4.82 8.52
C PHE A 227 -2.09 3.49 9.17
N GLY A 228 -1.23 2.96 10.03
CA GLY A 228 -1.50 1.79 10.87
C GLY A 228 -1.19 0.47 10.18
N GLY A 229 -2.03 -0.52 10.44
CA GLY A 229 -1.88 -1.88 9.92
C GLY A 229 -1.16 -2.84 10.85
N ASP A 230 -0.47 -2.33 11.84
CA ASP A 230 0.28 -3.10 12.84
C ASP A 230 -0.60 -4.11 13.58
N ILE A 231 -1.83 -3.71 13.87
CA ILE A 231 -2.83 -4.50 14.60
C ILE A 231 -3.98 -4.89 13.67
N LEU A 232 -4.60 -3.91 13.02
CA LEU A 232 -5.85 -4.09 12.27
C LEU A 232 -5.71 -5.07 11.11
N MET A 233 -4.63 -5.01 10.34
CA MET A 233 -4.40 -5.92 9.23
C MET A 233 -4.43 -7.38 9.70
N HIS A 234 -3.75 -7.67 10.80
CA HIS A 234 -3.63 -9.02 11.33
C HIS A 234 -4.88 -9.49 12.06
N VAL A 235 -5.54 -8.59 12.81
CA VAL A 235 -6.79 -8.90 13.51
C VAL A 235 -7.91 -9.19 12.53
N LEU A 236 -8.08 -8.33 11.51
CA LEU A 236 -9.20 -8.43 10.56
C LEU A 236 -8.97 -9.44 9.43
N LYS A 237 -7.72 -9.84 9.14
CA LYS A 237 -7.43 -10.86 8.12
C LYS A 237 -8.28 -12.13 8.34
N ASP A 238 -8.91 -12.62 7.29
CA ASP A 238 -9.83 -13.77 7.22
C ASP A 238 -11.20 -13.57 7.89
N ILE A 239 -11.43 -12.47 8.63
CA ILE A 239 -12.71 -12.18 9.30
C ILE A 239 -13.32 -10.82 8.91
N SER A 240 -12.68 -10.08 8.02
CA SER A 240 -13.12 -8.75 7.55
C SER A 240 -14.51 -8.76 6.93
N HIS A 241 -14.94 -9.89 6.35
CA HIS A 241 -16.26 -10.03 5.72
C HIS A 241 -17.42 -9.79 6.70
N HIS A 242 -17.22 -9.96 8.01
CA HIS A 242 -18.21 -9.63 9.02
C HIS A 242 -18.45 -8.12 9.19
N PHE A 243 -17.48 -7.30 8.73
CA PHE A 243 -17.45 -5.84 8.95
C PHE A 243 -17.63 -5.02 7.67
N VAL A 244 -18.03 -5.65 6.56
CA VAL A 244 -18.30 -4.94 5.29
C VAL A 244 -19.58 -4.14 5.40
N ASP A 245 -20.65 -4.77 5.92
CA ASP A 245 -21.91 -4.12 6.25
C ASP A 245 -21.94 -3.86 7.75
N THR A 246 -21.71 -2.63 8.15
CA THR A 246 -21.61 -2.22 9.54
C THR A 246 -22.97 -1.82 10.10
N ASP A 247 -23.33 -2.42 11.24
CA ASP A 247 -24.38 -1.96 12.15
C ASP A 247 -23.74 -1.31 13.38
N GLN A 248 -24.55 -0.83 14.31
CA GLN A 248 -24.08 -0.15 15.52
C GLN A 248 -23.15 -1.01 16.40
N GLU A 249 -23.36 -2.33 16.45
CA GLU A 249 -22.50 -3.24 17.22
C GLU A 249 -21.11 -3.34 16.58
N LYS A 250 -21.06 -3.57 15.25
CA LYS A 250 -19.80 -3.70 14.51
C LYS A 250 -19.03 -2.39 14.45
N GLU A 251 -19.74 -1.25 14.36
CA GLU A 251 -19.13 0.07 14.43
C GLU A 251 -18.43 0.29 15.78
N LYS A 252 -19.07 -0.05 16.89
CA LYS A 252 -18.45 0.03 18.23
C LYS A 252 -17.21 -0.86 18.33
N ILE A 253 -17.26 -2.07 17.77
CA ILE A 253 -16.11 -2.99 17.74
C ILE A 253 -14.95 -2.38 16.93
N LEU A 254 -15.22 -1.88 15.74
CA LEU A 254 -14.20 -1.27 14.89
C LEU A 254 -13.58 -0.03 15.55
N ASN A 255 -14.38 0.84 16.16
CA ASN A 255 -13.88 2.02 16.87
C ASN A 255 -12.99 1.63 18.06
N ALA A 256 -13.36 0.61 18.82
CA ALA A 256 -12.49 0.07 19.89
C ALA A 256 -11.17 -0.51 19.37
N LEU A 257 -11.19 -1.16 18.20
CA LEU A 257 -9.98 -1.64 17.54
C LEU A 257 -9.12 -0.49 17.02
N PHE A 258 -9.72 0.57 16.49
CA PHE A 258 -9.02 1.78 16.04
C PHE A 258 -8.32 2.47 17.21
N GLU A 259 -9.03 2.67 18.32
CA GLU A 259 -8.45 3.23 19.54
C GLU A 259 -7.30 2.36 20.09
N PHE A 260 -7.45 1.03 20.03
CA PHE A 260 -6.40 0.11 20.45
C PHE A 260 -5.14 0.27 19.60
N GLU A 261 -5.29 0.35 18.26
CA GLU A 261 -4.15 0.56 17.36
C GLU A 261 -3.54 1.96 17.54
N ASP A 262 -4.36 3.01 17.73
CA ASP A 262 -3.86 4.36 18.00
C ASP A 262 -3.00 4.40 19.27
N ASN A 263 -3.43 3.71 20.34
CA ASN A 263 -2.66 3.60 21.57
C ASN A 263 -1.36 2.80 21.37
N TYR A 264 -1.37 1.77 20.54
CA TYR A 264 -0.17 1.01 20.18
C TYR A 264 0.83 1.89 19.41
N LEU A 265 0.36 2.68 18.46
CA LEU A 265 1.18 3.55 17.61
C LEU A 265 1.82 4.73 18.36
N LYS A 266 1.35 5.11 19.56
CA LYS A 266 2.02 6.13 20.38
C LYS A 266 3.48 5.77 20.73
N SER A 267 3.81 4.48 20.77
CA SER A 267 5.14 3.97 21.12
C SER A 267 5.78 3.11 20.03
N ASN A 268 5.12 2.96 18.88
CA ASN A 268 5.58 2.12 17.78
C ASN A 268 5.42 2.87 16.44
N LYS A 269 6.26 2.52 15.47
CA LYS A 269 6.14 3.04 14.10
C LYS A 269 5.06 2.28 13.36
N SER A 270 4.39 2.94 12.43
CA SER A 270 3.38 2.35 11.57
C SER A 270 3.99 1.36 10.57
N ASP A 271 3.39 0.20 10.40
CA ASP A 271 3.78 -0.80 9.40
C ASP A 271 3.36 -0.40 7.97
N PHE A 272 2.42 0.55 7.82
CA PHE A 272 2.04 1.09 6.51
C PHE A 272 2.26 2.59 6.45
N VAL A 273 2.84 3.06 5.35
CA VAL A 273 3.16 4.47 5.13
C VAL A 273 2.73 4.91 3.74
N PHE A 274 2.07 6.07 3.68
CA PHE A 274 2.00 6.90 2.49
C PHE A 274 3.13 7.93 2.57
N GLY A 275 3.95 8.01 1.52
CA GLY A 275 5.09 8.92 1.51
C GLY A 275 5.40 9.50 0.13
N ILE A 276 5.91 10.74 0.13
CA ILE A 276 6.43 11.45 -1.05
C ILE A 276 7.83 11.92 -0.68
N TYR A 277 8.81 11.49 -1.45
CA TYR A 277 10.23 11.73 -1.18
C TYR A 277 10.89 12.31 -2.43
N GLN A 278 11.56 13.45 -2.30
CA GLN A 278 12.24 14.11 -3.41
C GLN A 278 13.69 13.64 -3.51
N LYS A 279 14.14 13.37 -4.73
CA LYS A 279 15.55 13.04 -5.01
C LYS A 279 16.47 14.16 -4.49
N LYS A 280 17.50 13.79 -3.75
CA LYS A 280 18.57 14.71 -3.26
C LYS A 280 19.41 15.22 -4.40
#